data_9a79bc579fbc9583dcd08ff614c8206f
#
_entry.id   9a79bc579fbc9583dcd08ff614c8206f
#
_cell.length_a   1.000
_cell.length_b   1.000
_cell.length_c   1.000
_cell.angle_alpha   90.00
_cell.angle_beta   90.00
_cell.angle_gamma   90.00
#
_symmetry.space_group_name_H-M   'P 1'
#
loop_
_entity.id
_entity.type
_entity.pdbx_description
1 polymer ?
#
loop_
_entity_poly.entity_id
_entity_poly.type
_entity_poly.pdbx_seq_one_letter_code
_entity_poly.pdbx_strand_id
1 'polypeptide(L)'
;MNSYADVILPLPLPKPFTYKLSEEESKILEVGYRVAVSFGKRKIYTGIICRLHNESPLNYEVKPIEFIYDSKAIVDQKRINFWTWMSKYYFSPIGDILKAAIPSTLLLESESIISKIDTSEEEIKNMSDNEYLIYEALEVEDIRIADINLITDRKTVYPIVQKMIQSGYIELKQQIKEKYKPKLVKFIRLTNQKKTKQNTNDILDDITKYPKQKEIIMTILKIDKNKNNWIKLAEIKNHLSFSSSSLKSLERKKIIEIKIFKEDRNIENDVKTKNKIVLSKAQSKVLKQINSEFDNNDVVLLEGVTSSGKTEIYLKIIEKYLEDNKQVLYLLPEISLTTQIIQKLKNSFGNKVSVFHSRNSIHERTEVWRNVEENRKNAQIIIGARSSLFLPFKNLGLIIIDEEHENSYKQQEPSPRYHARDSAIILSRLH
;
A
#
# COMPACT_ATOMS: atom_id res chain seq x y z
N MET A 1 18.65 28.31 15.68
CA MET A 1 18.01 28.93 14.50
C MET A 1 16.62 28.32 14.38
N ASN A 2 15.60 29.11 14.09
CA ASN A 2 14.26 28.54 13.86
C ASN A 2 14.26 27.80 12.52
N SER A 3 13.89 26.52 12.52
CA SER A 3 13.79 25.68 11.33
C SER A 3 12.32 25.46 10.96
N TYR A 4 12.03 25.40 9.67
CA TYR A 4 10.68 25.28 9.15
C TYR A 4 10.61 24.21 8.06
N ALA A 5 9.42 23.61 7.90
CA ALA A 5 9.10 22.65 6.85
C ALA A 5 7.88 23.11 6.06
N ASP A 6 7.99 23.15 4.75
CA ASP A 6 6.84 23.27 3.86
C ASP A 6 6.22 21.89 3.65
N VAL A 7 4.92 21.77 3.94
CA VAL A 7 4.17 20.51 3.92
C VAL A 7 3.05 20.59 2.88
N ILE A 8 3.01 19.62 1.98
CA ILE A 8 1.91 19.43 1.03
C ILE A 8 0.79 18.71 1.77
N LEU A 9 -0.39 19.32 1.83
CA LEU A 9 -1.59 18.75 2.44
C LEU A 9 -2.49 18.11 1.38
N PRO A 10 -3.24 17.05 1.71
CA PRO A 10 -4.22 16.42 0.80
C PRO A 10 -5.50 17.26 0.67
N LEU A 11 -5.34 18.52 0.34
CA LEU A 11 -6.40 19.51 0.18
C LEU A 11 -6.22 20.24 -1.16
N PRO A 12 -7.29 20.74 -1.80
CA PRO A 12 -7.18 21.46 -3.06
C PRO A 12 -6.59 22.87 -2.86
N LEU A 13 -5.37 22.93 -2.35
CA LEU A 13 -4.65 24.15 -2.03
C LEU A 13 -3.57 24.41 -3.08
N PRO A 14 -3.36 25.69 -3.48
CA PRO A 14 -2.45 26.02 -4.58
C PRO A 14 -0.96 25.88 -4.20
N LYS A 15 -0.64 25.88 -2.91
CA LYS A 15 0.74 25.83 -2.40
C LYS A 15 0.84 25.04 -1.10
N PRO A 16 2.04 24.54 -0.75
CA PRO A 16 2.33 23.98 0.57
C PRO A 16 2.15 25.00 1.70
N PHE A 17 2.05 24.52 2.93
CA PHE A 17 2.00 25.35 4.14
C PHE A 17 3.22 25.08 5.01
N THR A 18 3.72 26.16 5.63
CA THR A 18 4.91 26.13 6.48
C THR A 18 4.55 25.79 7.91
N TYR A 19 5.33 24.90 8.51
CA TYR A 19 5.24 24.47 9.91
C TYR A 19 6.58 24.64 10.60
N LYS A 20 6.54 24.95 11.91
CA LYS A 20 7.74 25.12 12.73
C LYS A 20 8.29 23.76 13.17
N LEU A 21 9.60 23.61 13.13
CA LEU A 21 10.31 22.43 13.63
C LEU A 21 11.00 22.74 14.96
N SER A 22 11.01 21.76 15.86
CA SER A 22 11.90 21.78 17.02
C SER A 22 13.35 21.47 16.60
N GLU A 23 14.30 21.69 17.50
CA GLU A 23 15.71 21.38 17.23
C GLU A 23 15.94 19.87 16.99
N GLU A 24 15.17 19.01 17.67
CA GLU A 24 15.25 17.56 17.50
C GLU A 24 14.66 17.13 16.16
N GLU A 25 13.49 17.66 15.80
CA GLU A 25 12.83 17.38 14.51
C GLU A 25 13.67 17.85 13.33
N SER A 26 14.34 18.99 13.44
CA SER A 26 15.20 19.53 12.37
C SER A 26 16.42 18.65 12.06
N LYS A 27 16.85 17.79 13.00
CA LYS A 27 17.99 16.86 12.83
C LYS A 27 17.59 15.55 12.15
N ILE A 28 16.31 15.15 12.24
CA ILE A 28 15.84 13.85 11.77
C ILE A 28 14.95 13.93 10.55
N LEU A 29 14.27 15.07 10.33
CA LEU A 29 13.32 15.22 9.24
C LEU A 29 14.02 15.59 7.93
N GLU A 30 13.60 14.93 6.88
CA GLU A 30 14.03 15.16 5.50
C GLU A 30 12.82 15.37 4.59
N VAL A 31 13.07 15.83 3.37
CA VAL A 31 12.04 15.90 2.33
C VAL A 31 11.48 14.51 2.07
N GLY A 32 10.14 14.41 2.00
CA GLY A 32 9.44 13.16 1.76
C GLY A 32 8.93 12.42 3.00
N TYR A 33 9.21 12.92 4.20
CA TYR A 33 8.60 12.38 5.43
C TYR A 33 7.10 12.70 5.48
N ARG A 34 6.31 11.74 6.01
CA ARG A 34 4.92 11.97 6.37
C ARG A 34 4.84 12.56 7.78
N VAL A 35 4.08 13.62 7.90
CA VAL A 35 3.85 14.29 9.17
C VAL A 35 2.37 14.56 9.38
N ALA A 36 1.93 14.51 10.63
CA ALA A 36 0.63 15.02 11.04
C ALA A 36 0.75 16.51 11.35
N VAL A 37 -0.10 17.32 10.79
CA VAL A 37 -0.11 18.76 11.01
C VAL A 37 -1.53 19.28 11.16
N SER A 38 -1.72 20.24 12.04
CA SER A 38 -3.00 20.90 12.21
C SER A 38 -3.22 21.94 11.09
N PHE A 39 -4.41 21.90 10.46
CA PHE A 39 -4.82 22.90 9.47
C PHE A 39 -6.22 23.43 9.76
N GLY A 40 -6.39 24.76 9.73
CA GLY A 40 -7.61 25.41 10.19
C GLY A 40 -7.74 25.35 11.72
N LYS A 41 -8.99 25.32 12.24
CA LYS A 41 -9.23 25.43 13.69
C LYS A 41 -9.04 24.12 14.46
N ARG A 42 -9.37 22.96 13.88
CA ARG A 42 -9.43 21.68 14.63
C ARG A 42 -9.07 20.41 13.85
N LYS A 43 -8.71 20.51 12.56
CA LYS A 43 -8.46 19.32 11.74
C LYS A 43 -6.97 19.03 11.64
N ILE A 44 -6.60 17.78 11.84
CA ILE A 44 -5.26 17.29 11.61
C ILE A 44 -5.25 16.52 10.30
N TYR A 45 -4.25 16.79 9.47
CA TYR A 45 -4.05 16.13 8.18
C TYR A 45 -2.68 15.49 8.13
N THR A 46 -2.59 14.36 7.46
CA THR A 46 -1.30 13.82 7.05
C THR A 46 -0.82 14.56 5.82
N GLY A 47 0.36 15.16 5.91
CA GLY A 47 1.03 15.82 4.80
C GLY A 47 2.40 15.25 4.52
N ILE A 48 3.01 15.69 3.44
CA ILE A 48 4.37 15.33 3.03
C ILE A 48 5.26 16.56 3.06
N ILE A 49 6.41 16.47 3.74
CA ILE A 49 7.43 17.53 3.71
C ILE A 49 8.00 17.62 2.30
N CYS A 50 7.92 18.80 1.68
CA CYS A 50 8.46 19.05 0.35
C CYS A 50 9.66 19.99 0.33
N ARG A 51 9.91 20.74 1.41
CA ARG A 51 11.04 21.66 1.54
C ARG A 51 11.35 21.88 3.02
N LEU A 52 12.64 21.99 3.35
CA LEU A 52 13.14 22.43 4.65
C LEU A 52 13.87 23.76 4.47
N HIS A 53 13.65 24.72 5.38
CA HIS A 53 14.21 26.08 5.28
C HIS A 53 14.19 26.81 6.63
N ASN A 54 14.81 28.02 6.66
CA ASN A 54 14.89 28.85 7.86
C ASN A 54 14.08 30.14 7.76
N GLU A 55 13.22 30.28 6.76
CA GLU A 55 12.42 31.47 6.48
C GLU A 55 11.05 31.36 7.16
N SER A 56 10.71 32.27 8.06
CA SER A 56 9.37 32.33 8.66
C SER A 56 8.39 33.03 7.70
N PRO A 57 7.20 32.49 7.47
CA PRO A 57 6.18 33.21 6.72
C PRO A 57 5.70 34.47 7.49
N LEU A 58 5.46 35.54 6.74
CA LEU A 58 5.08 36.82 7.32
C LEU A 58 3.56 36.97 7.55
N ASN A 59 2.75 36.13 6.91
CA ASN A 59 1.32 36.35 6.76
C ASN A 59 0.42 35.49 7.67
N TYR A 60 0.99 34.58 8.45
CA TYR A 60 0.24 33.73 9.40
C TYR A 60 1.15 33.19 10.50
N GLU A 61 0.54 32.86 11.62
CA GLU A 61 1.22 32.18 12.74
C GLU A 61 1.53 30.73 12.39
N VAL A 62 2.81 30.36 12.53
CA VAL A 62 3.31 29.04 12.16
C VAL A 62 3.08 28.05 13.30
N LYS A 63 2.32 27.00 13.03
CA LYS A 63 2.05 25.92 13.97
C LYS A 63 3.18 24.88 13.96
N PRO A 64 3.39 24.14 15.05
CA PRO A 64 4.32 23.01 15.08
C PRO A 64 3.78 21.80 14.31
N ILE A 65 4.64 20.83 14.06
CA ILE A 65 4.26 19.48 13.64
C ILE A 65 3.66 18.76 14.85
N GLU A 66 2.57 18.01 14.65
CA GLU A 66 1.88 17.26 15.71
C GLU A 66 2.50 15.87 15.91
N PHE A 67 2.88 15.21 14.81
CA PHE A 67 3.43 13.85 14.85
C PHE A 67 4.20 13.50 13.58
N ILE A 68 5.23 12.64 13.73
CA ILE A 68 6.03 12.09 12.63
C ILE A 68 5.67 10.60 12.49
N TYR A 69 5.19 10.18 11.30
CA TYR A 69 4.73 8.80 11.08
C TYR A 69 5.84 7.81 10.78
N ASP A 70 6.85 8.25 10.07
CA ASP A 70 7.83 7.37 9.45
C ASP A 70 9.22 7.56 10.07
N SER A 71 10.01 6.50 10.08
CA SER A 71 11.43 6.55 10.45
C SER A 71 12.34 6.93 9.28
N LYS A 72 11.80 7.05 8.07
CA LYS A 72 12.49 7.44 6.83
C LYS A 72 11.52 8.10 5.86
N ALA A 73 12.05 8.87 4.91
CA ALA A 73 11.24 9.45 3.84
C ALA A 73 10.58 8.36 2.99
N ILE A 74 9.27 8.49 2.74
CA ILE A 74 8.50 7.56 1.91
C ILE A 74 8.47 7.94 0.43
N VAL A 75 8.80 9.20 0.12
CA VAL A 75 9.01 9.70 -1.23
C VAL A 75 10.31 10.50 -1.29
N ASP A 76 10.94 10.54 -2.45
CA ASP A 76 12.18 11.26 -2.67
C ASP A 76 11.95 12.63 -3.32
N GLN A 77 13.02 13.41 -3.44
CA GLN A 77 12.99 14.73 -4.08
C GLN A 77 12.57 14.68 -5.55
N LYS A 78 12.90 13.58 -6.27
CA LYS A 78 12.50 13.41 -7.68
C LYS A 78 10.97 13.36 -7.81
N ARG A 79 10.29 12.66 -6.88
CA ARG A 79 8.83 12.60 -6.82
C ARG A 79 8.21 13.94 -6.48
N ILE A 80 8.76 14.67 -5.52
CA ILE A 80 8.30 16.03 -5.19
C ILE A 80 8.46 16.95 -6.41
N ASN A 81 9.57 16.86 -7.14
CA ASN A 81 9.78 17.63 -8.37
C ASN A 81 8.77 17.25 -9.46
N PHE A 82 8.47 15.95 -9.62
CA PHE A 82 7.47 15.48 -10.54
C PHE A 82 6.07 16.01 -10.20
N TRP A 83 5.65 15.94 -8.93
CA TRP A 83 4.37 16.49 -8.46
C TRP A 83 4.28 18.00 -8.67
N THR A 84 5.36 18.71 -8.39
CA THR A 84 5.45 20.16 -8.60
C THR A 84 5.32 20.52 -10.08
N TRP A 85 5.98 19.77 -10.95
CA TRP A 85 5.83 19.94 -12.39
C TRP A 85 4.39 19.68 -12.83
N MET A 86 3.78 18.57 -12.40
CA MET A 86 2.38 18.25 -12.72
C MET A 86 1.41 19.35 -12.26
N SER A 87 1.62 19.86 -11.05
CA SER A 87 0.81 20.96 -10.51
C SER A 87 0.84 22.19 -11.42
N LYS A 88 2.03 22.57 -11.86
CA LYS A 88 2.23 23.74 -12.73
C LYS A 88 1.70 23.49 -14.15
N TYR A 89 2.03 22.35 -14.73
CA TYR A 89 1.71 22.02 -16.13
C TYR A 89 0.21 21.80 -16.36
N TYR A 90 -0.45 21.08 -15.43
CA TYR A 90 -1.89 20.77 -15.53
C TYR A 90 -2.77 21.73 -14.74
N PHE A 91 -2.23 22.80 -14.18
CA PHE A 91 -2.95 23.78 -13.35
C PHE A 91 -3.80 23.13 -12.26
N SER A 92 -3.25 22.11 -11.63
CA SER A 92 -3.91 21.36 -10.56
C SER A 92 -3.32 21.69 -9.21
N PRO A 93 -4.13 21.86 -8.15
CA PRO A 93 -3.61 22.01 -6.79
C PRO A 93 -2.67 20.86 -6.44
N ILE A 94 -1.53 21.17 -5.82
CA ILE A 94 -0.54 20.15 -5.48
C ILE A 94 -1.08 19.11 -4.48
N GLY A 95 -2.05 19.50 -3.65
CA GLY A 95 -2.73 18.57 -2.75
C GLY A 95 -3.60 17.53 -3.45
N ASP A 96 -4.15 17.84 -4.63
CA ASP A 96 -4.88 16.87 -5.45
C ASP A 96 -3.92 15.85 -6.07
N ILE A 97 -2.71 16.29 -6.43
CA ILE A 97 -1.65 15.40 -6.90
C ILE A 97 -1.20 14.47 -5.78
N LEU A 98 -1.03 15.00 -4.57
CA LEU A 98 -0.72 14.18 -3.39
C LEU A 98 -1.78 13.10 -3.15
N LYS A 99 -3.07 13.41 -3.26
CA LYS A 99 -4.17 12.43 -3.16
C LYS A 99 -4.11 11.35 -4.24
N ALA A 100 -3.70 11.71 -5.44
CA ALA A 100 -3.54 10.74 -6.53
C ALA A 100 -2.30 9.87 -6.35
N ALA A 101 -1.24 10.40 -5.74
CA ALA A 101 0.06 9.78 -5.61
C ALA A 101 0.19 8.85 -4.40
N ILE A 102 -0.47 9.16 -3.31
CA ILE A 102 -0.37 8.39 -2.06
C ILE A 102 -1.69 7.68 -1.77
N PRO A 103 -1.67 6.37 -1.50
CA PRO A 103 -2.86 5.63 -1.09
C PRO A 103 -3.53 6.28 0.12
N SER A 104 -4.86 6.36 0.11
CA SER A 104 -5.62 7.02 1.20
C SER A 104 -5.42 6.33 2.57
N THR A 105 -5.01 5.07 2.60
CA THR A 105 -4.61 4.38 3.84
C THR A 105 -3.34 4.93 4.48
N LEU A 106 -2.53 5.65 3.71
CA LEU A 106 -1.32 6.33 4.17
C LEU A 106 -1.55 7.83 4.38
N LEU A 107 -2.62 8.40 3.81
CA LEU A 107 -3.08 9.78 4.05
C LEU A 107 -4.16 9.74 5.13
N LEU A 108 -3.72 9.66 6.37
CA LEU A 108 -4.65 9.61 7.50
C LEU A 108 -5.26 10.99 7.72
N GLU A 109 -6.56 11.02 7.84
CA GLU A 109 -7.28 12.16 8.42
C GLU A 109 -7.54 11.83 9.88
N SER A 110 -7.52 12.82 10.76
CA SER A 110 -7.97 12.61 12.12
C SER A 110 -9.46 12.24 12.08
N GLU A 111 -9.79 11.08 12.59
CA GLU A 111 -11.18 10.72 12.85
C GLU A 111 -11.59 11.40 14.15
N SER A 112 -12.71 12.14 14.11
CA SER A 112 -13.31 12.68 15.32
C SER A 112 -13.93 11.53 16.09
N ILE A 113 -13.37 11.23 17.25
CA ILE A 113 -13.91 10.27 18.20
C ILE A 113 -14.48 11.01 19.40
N ILE A 114 -15.45 10.43 20.01
CA ILE A 114 -15.97 10.89 21.28
C ILE A 114 -15.53 9.94 22.39
N SER A 115 -15.17 10.52 23.52
CA SER A 115 -14.80 9.81 24.74
C SER A 115 -15.74 10.21 25.85
N LYS A 116 -16.01 9.28 26.74
CA LYS A 116 -16.84 9.49 27.93
C LYS A 116 -16.17 10.48 28.90
N ILE A 117 -16.98 11.36 29.51
CA ILE A 117 -16.62 12.11 30.70
C ILE A 117 -17.43 11.53 31.85
N ASP A 118 -16.78 11.26 32.97
CA ASP A 118 -17.48 10.76 34.17
C ASP A 118 -18.48 11.80 34.67
N THR A 119 -19.74 11.39 34.77
CA THR A 119 -20.89 12.25 35.00
C THR A 119 -21.67 11.69 36.18
N SER A 120 -22.33 12.56 36.96
CA SER A 120 -23.11 12.17 38.14
C SER A 120 -24.34 11.31 37.77
N GLU A 121 -24.79 10.46 38.69
CA GLU A 121 -25.98 9.63 38.49
C GLU A 121 -27.27 10.45 38.21
N GLU A 122 -27.37 11.67 38.73
CA GLU A 122 -28.49 12.57 38.48
C GLU A 122 -28.48 13.09 37.04
N GLU A 123 -27.32 13.42 36.50
CA GLU A 123 -27.17 13.87 35.11
C GLU A 123 -27.40 12.72 34.13
N ILE A 124 -27.00 11.50 34.46
CA ILE A 124 -27.28 10.31 33.65
C ILE A 124 -28.79 10.08 33.51
N LYS A 125 -29.56 10.25 34.61
CA LYS A 125 -31.05 10.14 34.60
C LYS A 125 -31.72 11.19 33.72
N ASN A 126 -31.09 12.31 33.46
CA ASN A 126 -31.63 13.40 32.64
C ASN A 126 -31.27 13.25 31.14
N MET A 127 -30.53 12.22 30.75
CA MET A 127 -30.22 11.92 29.36
C MET A 127 -31.46 11.39 28.61
N SER A 128 -31.62 11.77 27.36
CA SER A 128 -32.57 11.11 26.48
C SER A 128 -32.10 9.70 26.13
N ASP A 129 -32.98 8.82 25.66
CA ASP A 129 -32.67 7.43 25.32
C ASP A 129 -31.48 7.31 24.39
N ASN A 130 -31.36 8.19 23.38
CA ASN A 130 -30.24 8.17 22.45
C ASN A 130 -28.94 8.67 23.06
N GLU A 131 -28.99 9.67 23.96
CA GLU A 131 -27.81 10.14 24.71
C GLU A 131 -27.30 9.06 25.65
N TYR A 132 -28.21 8.37 26.31
CA TYR A 132 -27.89 7.25 27.20
C TYR A 132 -27.26 6.07 26.45
N LEU A 133 -27.82 5.67 25.30
CA LEU A 133 -27.24 4.61 24.46
C LEU A 133 -25.81 4.93 24.00
N ILE A 134 -25.57 6.17 23.59
CA ILE A 134 -24.21 6.62 23.23
C ILE A 134 -23.30 6.60 24.46
N TYR A 135 -23.76 7.08 25.61
CA TYR A 135 -23.01 7.16 26.83
C TYR A 135 -22.62 5.78 27.38
N GLU A 136 -23.57 4.81 27.34
CA GLU A 136 -23.34 3.42 27.70
C GLU A 136 -22.34 2.73 26.76
N ALA A 137 -22.47 2.94 25.45
CA ALA A 137 -21.53 2.38 24.48
C ALA A 137 -20.09 2.88 24.65
N LEU A 138 -19.91 4.11 25.18
CA LEU A 138 -18.61 4.69 25.51
C LEU A 138 -17.94 4.11 26.78
N GLU A 139 -18.64 3.25 27.54
CA GLU A 139 -18.01 2.50 28.63
C GLU A 139 -17.05 1.43 28.14
N VAL A 140 -17.27 0.93 26.93
CA VAL A 140 -16.46 -0.16 26.36
C VAL A 140 -15.24 0.39 25.61
N GLU A 141 -15.44 1.43 24.78
CA GLU A 141 -14.37 2.06 23.99
C GLU A 141 -14.80 3.44 23.46
N ASP A 142 -13.81 4.26 23.10
CA ASP A 142 -14.02 5.52 22.40
C ASP A 142 -14.67 5.27 21.02
N ILE A 143 -15.72 6.04 20.66
CA ILE A 143 -16.52 5.81 19.46
C ILE A 143 -16.31 6.91 18.43
N ARG A 144 -16.18 6.53 17.15
CA ARG A 144 -16.12 7.50 16.05
C ARG A 144 -17.51 8.11 15.82
N ILE A 145 -17.54 9.41 15.58
CA ILE A 145 -18.80 10.11 15.26
C ILE A 145 -19.53 9.45 14.08
N ALA A 146 -18.78 8.92 13.11
CA ALA A 146 -19.35 8.23 11.95
C ALA A 146 -20.04 6.90 12.29
N ASP A 147 -19.69 6.26 13.41
CA ASP A 147 -20.26 4.97 13.81
C ASP A 147 -21.44 5.11 14.79
N ILE A 148 -21.73 6.31 15.30
CA ILE A 148 -22.84 6.56 16.23
C ILE A 148 -24.22 6.28 15.59
N ASN A 149 -24.33 6.44 14.27
CA ASN A 149 -25.54 6.08 13.53
C ASN A 149 -25.90 4.59 13.65
N LEU A 150 -24.91 3.71 13.84
CA LEU A 150 -25.12 2.27 14.05
C LEU A 150 -25.68 1.96 15.45
N ILE A 151 -25.45 2.85 16.41
CA ILE A 151 -25.89 2.70 17.81
C ILE A 151 -27.29 3.28 17.99
N THR A 152 -27.57 4.44 17.36
CA THR A 152 -28.82 5.19 17.56
C THR A 152 -29.86 4.96 16.47
N ASP A 153 -29.53 4.19 15.42
CA ASP A 153 -30.34 3.96 14.22
C ASP A 153 -30.87 5.27 13.56
N ARG A 154 -30.12 6.35 13.68
CA ARG A 154 -30.45 7.67 13.13
C ARG A 154 -29.48 8.09 12.03
N LYS A 155 -30.03 8.65 10.95
CA LYS A 155 -29.23 9.19 9.83
C LYS A 155 -28.43 10.46 10.20
N THR A 156 -28.89 11.23 11.17
CA THR A 156 -28.30 12.49 11.62
C THR A 156 -27.99 12.43 13.11
N VAL A 157 -26.72 12.23 13.46
CA VAL A 157 -26.25 12.12 14.85
C VAL A 157 -25.59 13.41 15.38
N TYR A 158 -25.24 14.32 14.49
CA TYR A 158 -24.49 15.53 14.83
C TYR A 158 -25.15 16.42 15.91
N PRO A 159 -26.47 16.69 15.88
CA PRO A 159 -27.13 17.48 16.92
C PRO A 159 -27.07 16.84 18.31
N ILE A 160 -27.17 15.51 18.39
CA ILE A 160 -27.10 14.77 19.66
C ILE A 160 -25.70 14.87 20.24
N VAL A 161 -24.67 14.59 19.42
CA VAL A 161 -23.26 14.69 19.82
C VAL A 161 -22.93 16.11 20.28
N GLN A 162 -23.39 17.13 19.56
CA GLN A 162 -23.15 18.53 19.92
C GLN A 162 -23.80 18.89 21.25
N LYS A 163 -25.03 18.42 21.51
CA LYS A 163 -25.71 18.60 22.80
C LYS A 163 -24.95 17.93 23.92
N MET A 164 -24.53 16.68 23.75
CA MET A 164 -23.75 15.93 24.77
C MET A 164 -22.41 16.59 25.10
N ILE A 165 -21.74 17.18 24.09
CA ILE A 165 -20.51 17.97 24.32
C ILE A 165 -20.82 19.23 25.13
N GLN A 166 -21.89 19.94 24.78
CA GLN A 166 -22.29 21.17 25.49
C GLN A 166 -22.70 20.88 26.94
N SER A 167 -23.33 19.74 27.18
CA SER A 167 -23.71 19.27 28.52
C SER A 167 -22.54 18.68 29.32
N GLY A 168 -21.34 18.54 28.71
CA GLY A 168 -20.16 17.99 29.39
C GLY A 168 -20.19 16.47 29.59
N TYR A 169 -21.06 15.73 28.93
CA TYR A 169 -21.16 14.27 29.04
C TYR A 169 -20.08 13.54 28.26
N ILE A 170 -19.61 14.16 27.19
CA ILE A 170 -18.57 13.62 26.30
C ILE A 170 -17.61 14.70 25.87
N GLU A 171 -16.37 14.30 25.58
CA GLU A 171 -15.38 15.16 24.95
C GLU A 171 -15.06 14.68 23.53
N LEU A 172 -14.74 15.64 22.67
CA LEU A 172 -14.29 15.36 21.31
C LEU A 172 -12.76 15.19 21.30
N LYS A 173 -12.30 13.98 21.01
CA LYS A 173 -10.89 13.69 20.77
C LYS A 173 -10.64 13.47 19.29
N GLN A 174 -9.46 13.85 18.84
CA GLN A 174 -9.02 13.51 17.50
C GLN A 174 -8.00 12.35 17.61
N GLN A 175 -8.34 11.22 17.02
CA GLN A 175 -7.47 10.06 17.03
C GLN A 175 -6.96 9.77 15.62
N ILE A 176 -5.65 9.69 15.49
CA ILE A 176 -4.98 9.30 14.25
C ILE A 176 -4.78 7.78 14.30
N LYS A 177 -5.46 7.04 13.42
CA LYS A 177 -5.28 5.58 13.30
C LYS A 177 -4.75 5.24 11.92
N GLU A 178 -3.70 4.44 11.88
CA GLU A 178 -3.22 3.89 10.61
C GLU A 178 -4.21 2.85 10.07
N LYS A 179 -4.84 3.15 8.92
CA LYS A 179 -5.87 2.28 8.29
C LYS A 179 -5.26 1.05 7.60
N TYR A 180 -3.95 1.06 7.34
CA TYR A 180 -3.30 -0.08 6.71
C TYR A 180 -3.03 -1.21 7.71
N LYS A 181 -3.69 -2.36 7.49
CA LYS A 181 -3.41 -3.60 8.22
C LYS A 181 -2.77 -4.59 7.25
N PRO A 182 -1.51 -5.00 7.46
CA PRO A 182 -0.89 -6.05 6.66
C PRO A 182 -1.69 -7.34 6.80
N LYS A 183 -1.76 -8.13 5.73
CA LYS A 183 -2.37 -9.46 5.79
C LYS A 183 -1.50 -10.37 6.63
N LEU A 184 -1.98 -10.73 7.80
CA LEU A 184 -1.33 -11.67 8.70
C LEU A 184 -1.88 -13.06 8.45
N VAL A 185 -1.01 -14.00 8.09
CA VAL A 185 -1.37 -15.38 7.81
C VAL A 185 -0.63 -16.30 8.77
N LYS A 186 -1.36 -17.25 9.34
CA LYS A 186 -0.79 -18.27 10.21
C LYS A 186 -0.20 -19.40 9.36
N PHE A 187 1.04 -19.70 9.64
CA PHE A 187 1.76 -20.84 9.07
C PHE A 187 2.08 -21.85 10.17
N ILE A 188 2.16 -23.10 9.78
CA ILE A 188 2.46 -24.22 10.65
C ILE A 188 3.58 -25.06 10.04
N ARG A 189 4.43 -25.61 10.88
CA ARG A 189 5.41 -26.64 10.50
C ARG A 189 5.63 -27.64 11.61
N LEU A 190 6.19 -28.78 11.28
CA LEU A 190 6.70 -29.73 12.28
C LEU A 190 7.99 -29.19 12.91
N THR A 191 8.18 -29.40 14.20
CA THR A 191 9.41 -28.97 14.91
C THR A 191 10.63 -29.77 14.47
N ASN A 192 11.83 -29.16 14.47
CA ASN A 192 13.08 -29.77 13.98
C ASN A 192 13.50 -31.01 14.77
N GLN A 193 13.15 -31.09 16.05
CA GLN A 193 13.53 -32.20 16.91
C GLN A 193 12.83 -33.56 16.57
N LYS A 194 11.80 -33.51 15.71
CA LYS A 194 10.92 -34.67 15.44
C LYS A 194 10.75 -34.96 13.93
N LYS A 195 11.80 -34.72 13.13
CA LYS A 195 11.75 -34.82 11.64
C LYS A 195 12.29 -36.13 11.06
N THR A 196 12.99 -36.95 11.82
CA THR A 196 13.49 -38.26 11.37
C THR A 196 12.35 -39.26 11.23
N LYS A 197 12.47 -40.22 10.31
CA LYS A 197 11.43 -41.26 10.10
C LYS A 197 11.10 -42.02 11.39
N GLN A 198 12.08 -42.36 12.22
CA GLN A 198 11.90 -43.02 13.52
C GLN A 198 11.07 -42.15 14.48
N ASN A 199 11.46 -40.85 14.64
CA ASN A 199 10.72 -39.94 15.51
C ASN A 199 9.30 -39.64 15.02
N THR A 200 8.99 -39.83 13.73
CA THR A 200 7.65 -39.57 13.18
C THR A 200 6.70 -40.73 13.56
N ASN A 201 7.18 -41.97 13.58
CA ASN A 201 6.40 -43.15 14.02
C ASN A 201 6.12 -43.05 15.53
N ASP A 202 7.12 -42.73 16.34
CA ASP A 202 6.96 -42.53 17.79
C ASP A 202 5.92 -41.46 18.11
N ILE A 203 5.90 -40.35 17.33
CA ILE A 203 4.88 -39.30 17.47
C ILE A 203 3.48 -39.81 17.12
N LEU A 204 3.36 -40.58 16.05
CA LEU A 204 2.07 -41.16 15.62
C LEU A 204 1.55 -42.16 16.64
N ASP A 205 2.43 -42.89 17.30
CA ASP A 205 2.10 -43.85 18.36
C ASP A 205 1.67 -43.12 19.65
N ASP A 206 2.37 -42.08 20.06
CA ASP A 206 2.01 -41.22 21.20
C ASP A 206 0.66 -40.51 21.04
N ILE A 207 0.21 -40.28 19.79
CA ILE A 207 -1.01 -39.54 19.46
C ILE A 207 -2.14 -40.50 19.02
N THR A 208 -1.92 -41.81 19.06
CA THR A 208 -2.94 -42.79 18.64
C THR A 208 -4.26 -42.60 19.39
N LYS A 209 -4.19 -42.18 20.64
CA LYS A 209 -5.36 -41.86 21.49
C LYS A 209 -6.15 -40.62 21.03
N TYR A 210 -5.61 -39.76 20.09
CA TYR A 210 -6.20 -38.52 19.67
C TYR A 210 -6.35 -38.46 18.13
N PRO A 211 -7.39 -39.09 17.56
CA PRO A 211 -7.51 -39.28 16.11
C PRO A 211 -7.42 -37.96 15.31
N LYS A 212 -8.05 -36.90 15.79
CA LYS A 212 -7.99 -35.57 15.13
C LYS A 212 -6.58 -34.96 15.09
N GLN A 213 -5.75 -35.18 16.13
CA GLN A 213 -4.36 -34.72 16.14
C GLN A 213 -3.51 -35.49 15.16
N LYS A 214 -3.75 -36.82 15.05
CA LYS A 214 -3.12 -37.71 14.09
C LYS A 214 -3.41 -37.29 12.65
N GLU A 215 -4.66 -36.99 12.33
CA GLU A 215 -5.07 -36.52 11.00
C GLU A 215 -4.39 -35.19 10.61
N ILE A 216 -4.25 -34.25 11.54
CA ILE A 216 -3.54 -32.97 11.29
C ILE A 216 -2.09 -33.25 10.91
N ILE A 217 -1.38 -34.10 11.66
CA ILE A 217 0.03 -34.41 11.40
C ILE A 217 0.19 -35.15 10.07
N MET A 218 -0.69 -36.12 9.79
CA MET A 218 -0.67 -36.84 8.51
C MET A 218 -0.92 -35.92 7.33
N THR A 219 -1.80 -34.93 7.48
CA THR A 219 -2.05 -33.90 6.45
C THR A 219 -0.83 -33.02 6.26
N ILE A 220 -0.18 -32.55 7.33
CA ILE A 220 1.07 -31.79 7.24
C ILE A 220 2.15 -32.60 6.50
N LEU A 221 2.34 -33.90 6.84
CA LEU A 221 3.32 -34.77 6.20
C LEU A 221 3.01 -35.04 4.71
N LYS A 222 1.72 -35.05 4.34
CA LYS A 222 1.27 -35.21 2.95
C LYS A 222 1.60 -33.98 2.11
N ILE A 223 1.38 -32.79 2.65
CA ILE A 223 1.60 -31.52 1.96
C ILE A 223 3.10 -31.22 1.92
N ASP A 224 3.81 -31.34 3.02
CA ASP A 224 5.25 -31.08 3.11
C ASP A 224 6.11 -32.32 2.83
N LYS A 225 6.25 -32.66 1.56
CA LYS A 225 7.12 -33.77 1.11
C LYS A 225 8.59 -33.63 1.55
N ASN A 226 9.05 -32.38 1.71
CA ASN A 226 10.44 -32.05 2.09
C ASN A 226 10.64 -31.88 3.61
N LYS A 227 9.59 -32.00 4.43
CA LYS A 227 9.58 -31.96 5.90
C LYS A 227 10.17 -30.70 6.55
N ASN A 228 10.29 -29.59 5.82
CA ASN A 228 11.01 -28.40 6.31
C ASN A 228 10.31 -27.06 6.01
N ASN A 229 9.16 -27.07 5.36
CA ASN A 229 8.51 -25.86 4.90
C ASN A 229 7.43 -25.39 5.87
N TRP A 230 7.22 -24.07 5.90
CA TRP A 230 6.07 -23.47 6.52
C TRP A 230 4.84 -23.65 5.60
N ILE A 231 3.79 -24.30 6.07
CA ILE A 231 2.54 -24.53 5.36
C ILE A 231 1.51 -23.52 5.85
N LYS A 232 0.73 -22.93 4.95
CA LYS A 232 -0.39 -22.06 5.37
C LYS A 232 -1.43 -22.88 6.13
N LEU A 233 -1.88 -22.38 7.28
CA LEU A 233 -2.91 -23.06 8.05
C LEU A 233 -4.24 -23.20 7.26
N ALA A 234 -4.53 -22.27 6.36
CA ALA A 234 -5.69 -22.33 5.46
C ALA A 234 -5.60 -23.52 4.50
N GLU A 235 -4.41 -23.86 4.01
CA GLU A 235 -4.19 -25.02 3.11
C GLU A 235 -4.52 -26.34 3.82
N ILE A 236 -4.12 -26.48 5.08
CA ILE A 236 -4.49 -27.65 5.88
C ILE A 236 -6.00 -27.69 6.13
N LYS A 237 -6.64 -26.54 6.37
CA LYS A 237 -8.10 -26.44 6.56
C LYS A 237 -8.90 -26.82 5.32
N ASN A 238 -8.34 -26.67 4.13
CA ASN A 238 -8.99 -27.12 2.88
C ASN A 238 -9.05 -28.64 2.77
N HIS A 239 -8.15 -29.36 3.45
CA HIS A 239 -8.10 -30.83 3.43
C HIS A 239 -8.73 -31.47 4.67
N LEU A 240 -8.80 -30.76 5.79
CA LEU A 240 -9.25 -31.32 7.06
C LEU A 240 -9.89 -30.23 7.96
N SER A 241 -11.07 -30.53 8.50
CA SER A 241 -11.72 -29.69 9.52
C SER A 241 -11.19 -30.05 10.91
N PHE A 242 -10.66 -29.06 11.64
CA PHE A 242 -10.14 -29.26 12.99
C PHE A 242 -10.41 -28.06 13.91
N SER A 243 -10.41 -28.31 15.21
CA SER A 243 -10.60 -27.27 16.22
C SER A 243 -9.30 -26.53 16.57
N SER A 244 -9.41 -25.30 17.02
CA SER A 244 -8.26 -24.52 17.53
C SER A 244 -7.63 -25.16 18.78
N SER A 245 -8.40 -25.94 19.56
CA SER A 245 -7.91 -26.66 20.74
C SER A 245 -6.93 -27.79 20.34
N SER A 246 -7.21 -28.51 19.24
CA SER A 246 -6.32 -29.56 18.73
C SER A 246 -4.96 -29.01 18.33
N LEU A 247 -4.93 -27.84 17.66
CA LEU A 247 -3.68 -27.16 17.31
C LEU A 247 -2.89 -26.68 18.53
N LYS A 248 -3.56 -26.05 19.48
CA LYS A 248 -2.91 -25.59 20.73
C LYS A 248 -2.32 -26.77 21.53
N SER A 249 -2.99 -27.92 21.51
CA SER A 249 -2.47 -29.13 22.18
C SER A 249 -1.20 -29.65 21.50
N LEU A 250 -1.18 -29.71 20.16
CA LEU A 250 0.01 -30.10 19.39
C LEU A 250 1.19 -29.13 19.58
N GLU A 251 0.90 -27.84 19.67
CA GLU A 251 1.90 -26.79 19.91
C GLU A 251 2.50 -26.92 21.32
N ARG A 252 1.66 -27.13 22.38
CA ARG A 252 2.13 -27.41 23.75
C ARG A 252 3.01 -28.64 23.84
N LYS A 253 2.68 -29.68 23.08
CA LYS A 253 3.50 -30.92 22.97
C LYS A 253 4.79 -30.68 22.16
N LYS A 254 5.04 -29.47 21.67
CA LYS A 254 6.19 -29.12 20.83
C LYS A 254 6.33 -30.02 19.58
N ILE A 255 5.20 -30.51 19.03
CA ILE A 255 5.15 -31.31 17.81
C ILE A 255 5.08 -30.43 16.59
N ILE A 256 4.35 -29.33 16.72
CA ILE A 256 4.20 -28.31 15.69
C ILE A 256 4.65 -26.95 16.23
N GLU A 257 5.01 -26.08 15.31
CA GLU A 257 5.29 -24.66 15.55
C GLU A 257 4.35 -23.84 14.68
N ILE A 258 3.69 -22.83 15.29
CA ILE A 258 2.79 -21.93 14.58
C ILE A 258 3.44 -20.53 14.61
N LYS A 259 3.60 -19.92 13.44
CA LYS A 259 4.06 -18.53 13.31
C LYS A 259 3.11 -17.73 12.44
N ILE A 260 3.06 -16.44 12.73
CA ILE A 260 2.30 -15.48 11.95
C ILE A 260 3.30 -14.73 11.07
N PHE A 261 3.12 -14.84 9.76
CA PHE A 261 3.90 -14.07 8.79
C PHE A 261 3.03 -13.02 8.12
N LYS A 262 3.64 -11.90 7.76
CA LYS A 262 3.03 -10.94 6.84
C LYS A 262 3.03 -11.58 5.46
N GLU A 263 1.85 -11.73 4.87
CA GLU A 263 1.71 -12.25 3.51
C GLU A 263 1.37 -11.11 2.56
N ASP A 264 2.12 -11.02 1.48
CA ASP A 264 1.81 -10.11 0.38
C ASP A 264 0.57 -10.63 -0.36
N ARG A 265 -0.47 -9.80 -0.48
CA ARG A 265 -1.74 -10.17 -1.13
C ARG A 265 -1.60 -10.43 -2.62
N ASN A 266 -0.50 -9.96 -3.21
CA ASN A 266 -0.24 -10.02 -4.65
C ASN A 266 0.69 -11.16 -5.06
N ILE A 267 1.22 -11.97 -4.12
CA ILE A 267 2.03 -13.14 -4.44
C ILE A 267 1.10 -14.33 -4.71
N GLU A 268 0.88 -14.63 -5.98
CA GLU A 268 0.43 -15.96 -6.42
C GLU A 268 1.61 -16.94 -6.33
N ASN A 269 1.33 -18.22 -6.05
CA ASN A 269 2.34 -19.27 -5.87
C ASN A 269 3.43 -19.26 -6.96
N ASP A 270 4.66 -19.64 -6.62
CA ASP A 270 5.84 -19.67 -7.48
C ASP A 270 5.52 -20.13 -8.91
N VAL A 271 5.36 -19.18 -9.79
CA VAL A 271 5.26 -19.44 -11.22
C VAL A 271 6.68 -19.75 -11.70
N LYS A 272 6.96 -21.02 -11.96
CA LYS A 272 8.21 -21.39 -12.61
C LYS A 272 8.28 -20.66 -13.96
N THR A 273 9.29 -19.85 -14.14
CA THR A 273 9.59 -19.21 -15.44
C THR A 273 9.77 -20.31 -16.50
N LYS A 274 8.88 -20.36 -17.48
CA LYS A 274 8.82 -21.49 -18.41
C LYS A 274 9.34 -21.19 -19.83
N ASN A 275 9.44 -19.91 -20.22
CA ASN A 275 9.68 -19.60 -21.61
C ASN A 275 10.95 -18.76 -21.82
N LYS A 276 11.90 -19.33 -22.56
CA LYS A 276 13.00 -18.55 -23.13
C LYS A 276 12.44 -17.68 -24.28
N ILE A 277 12.63 -16.37 -24.17
CA ILE A 277 12.14 -15.42 -25.18
C ILE A 277 13.04 -15.55 -26.41
N VAL A 278 12.47 -16.03 -27.52
CA VAL A 278 13.16 -16.16 -28.82
C VAL A 278 12.60 -15.14 -29.79
N LEU A 279 13.47 -14.27 -30.29
CA LEU A 279 13.10 -13.26 -31.28
C LEU A 279 13.36 -13.76 -32.71
N SER A 280 12.49 -13.38 -33.64
CA SER A 280 12.76 -13.52 -35.05
C SER A 280 13.92 -12.62 -35.52
N LYS A 281 14.44 -12.86 -36.72
CA LYS A 281 15.51 -12.00 -37.29
C LYS A 281 15.04 -10.54 -37.42
N ALA A 282 13.80 -10.30 -37.78
CA ALA A 282 13.22 -8.95 -37.91
C ALA A 282 13.12 -8.28 -36.51
N GLN A 283 12.58 -8.96 -35.53
CA GLN A 283 12.48 -8.44 -34.15
C GLN A 283 13.87 -8.17 -33.55
N SER A 284 14.84 -9.03 -33.83
CA SER A 284 16.23 -8.83 -33.37
C SER A 284 16.88 -7.59 -33.99
N LYS A 285 16.58 -7.29 -35.27
CA LYS A 285 17.03 -6.05 -35.93
C LYS A 285 16.41 -4.82 -35.27
N VAL A 286 15.09 -4.84 -35.04
CA VAL A 286 14.37 -3.73 -34.39
C VAL A 286 14.89 -3.53 -32.95
N LEU A 287 15.11 -4.59 -32.18
CA LEU A 287 15.68 -4.48 -30.83
C LEU A 287 17.05 -3.80 -30.83
N LYS A 288 17.92 -4.11 -31.80
CA LYS A 288 19.22 -3.43 -31.94
C LYS A 288 19.05 -1.94 -32.26
N GLN A 289 18.11 -1.59 -33.12
CA GLN A 289 17.78 -0.18 -33.44
C GLN A 289 17.27 0.56 -32.20
N ILE A 290 16.33 -0.01 -31.45
CA ILE A 290 15.82 0.60 -30.20
C ILE A 290 16.97 0.84 -29.20
N ASN A 291 17.87 -0.13 -29.02
CA ASN A 291 19.00 0.06 -28.11
C ASN A 291 19.92 1.18 -28.58
N SER A 292 20.21 1.27 -29.88
CA SER A 292 21.05 2.35 -30.44
C SER A 292 20.36 3.73 -30.32
N GLU A 293 19.03 3.79 -30.48
CA GLU A 293 18.31 5.04 -30.28
C GLU A 293 18.34 5.51 -28.83
N PHE A 294 18.26 4.60 -27.86
CA PHE A 294 18.39 4.94 -26.45
C PHE A 294 19.77 5.47 -26.02
N ASP A 295 20.81 5.28 -26.85
CA ASP A 295 22.12 5.88 -26.57
C ASP A 295 22.09 7.42 -26.73
N ASN A 296 21.13 7.95 -27.52
CA ASN A 296 21.04 9.37 -27.84
C ASN A 296 19.69 10.02 -27.46
N ASN A 297 18.67 9.23 -27.18
CA ASN A 297 17.30 9.70 -26.97
C ASN A 297 16.68 9.12 -25.70
N ASP A 298 16.00 9.96 -24.93
CA ASP A 298 15.23 9.53 -23.73
C ASP A 298 13.94 8.78 -24.11
N VAL A 299 13.45 8.96 -25.35
CA VAL A 299 12.17 8.43 -25.82
C VAL A 299 12.32 7.82 -27.19
N VAL A 300 11.84 6.59 -27.36
CA VAL A 300 11.82 5.87 -28.64
C VAL A 300 10.40 5.44 -28.96
N LEU A 301 9.91 5.75 -30.15
CA LEU A 301 8.62 5.30 -30.65
C LEU A 301 8.79 4.02 -31.48
N LEU A 302 8.14 2.94 -31.05
CA LEU A 302 8.06 1.69 -31.80
C LEU A 302 6.71 1.61 -32.52
N GLU A 303 6.71 1.89 -33.81
CA GLU A 303 5.55 1.73 -34.68
C GLU A 303 5.43 0.30 -35.20
N GLY A 304 4.24 -0.24 -35.20
CA GLY A 304 3.97 -1.59 -35.72
C GLY A 304 2.51 -1.98 -35.61
N VAL A 305 2.04 -2.74 -36.56
CA VAL A 305 0.65 -3.23 -36.62
C VAL A 305 0.34 -4.17 -35.45
N THR A 306 -0.93 -4.37 -35.17
CA THR A 306 -1.40 -5.33 -34.19
C THR A 306 -0.86 -6.73 -34.53
N SER A 307 -0.45 -7.51 -33.51
CA SER A 307 0.13 -8.85 -33.64
C SER A 307 1.48 -8.92 -34.41
N SER A 308 2.18 -7.79 -34.59
CA SER A 308 3.53 -7.79 -35.20
C SER A 308 4.63 -8.33 -34.26
N GLY A 309 4.27 -8.68 -33.04
CA GLY A 309 5.22 -9.20 -32.07
C GLY A 309 5.96 -8.11 -31.27
N LYS A 310 5.37 -6.93 -31.11
CA LYS A 310 5.91 -5.86 -30.24
C LYS A 310 6.19 -6.35 -28.81
N THR A 311 5.29 -7.16 -28.28
CA THR A 311 5.39 -7.67 -26.90
C THR A 311 6.66 -8.49 -26.68
N GLU A 312 7.10 -9.32 -27.64
CA GLU A 312 8.35 -10.08 -27.54
C GLU A 312 9.57 -9.16 -27.46
N ILE A 313 9.56 -8.06 -28.20
CA ILE A 313 10.60 -7.03 -28.13
C ILE A 313 10.59 -6.37 -26.75
N TYR A 314 9.40 -6.00 -26.24
CA TYR A 314 9.29 -5.41 -24.89
C TYR A 314 9.83 -6.35 -23.82
N LEU A 315 9.51 -7.65 -23.89
CA LEU A 315 10.01 -8.63 -22.94
C LEU A 315 11.55 -8.68 -22.92
N LYS A 316 12.19 -8.57 -24.11
CA LYS A 316 13.65 -8.55 -24.20
C LYS A 316 14.28 -7.25 -23.67
N ILE A 317 13.63 -6.13 -23.89
CA ILE A 317 14.08 -4.87 -23.30
C ILE A 317 13.97 -4.93 -21.77
N ILE A 318 12.83 -5.40 -21.24
CA ILE A 318 12.60 -5.58 -19.81
C ILE A 318 13.69 -6.47 -19.20
N GLU A 319 14.01 -7.61 -19.83
CA GLU A 319 15.05 -8.55 -19.35
C GLU A 319 16.39 -7.82 -19.13
N LYS A 320 16.84 -7.00 -20.08
CA LYS A 320 18.05 -6.19 -19.99
C LYS A 320 18.04 -5.25 -18.77
N TYR A 321 16.97 -4.49 -18.57
CA TYR A 321 16.89 -3.54 -17.45
C TYR A 321 16.80 -4.25 -16.09
N LEU A 322 16.22 -5.45 -16.04
CA LEU A 322 16.20 -6.27 -14.81
C LEU A 322 17.59 -6.83 -14.46
N GLU A 323 18.44 -7.13 -15.45
CA GLU A 323 19.83 -7.54 -15.23
C GLU A 323 20.65 -6.42 -14.57
N ASP A 324 20.32 -5.17 -14.89
CA ASP A 324 20.89 -3.96 -14.28
C ASP A 324 20.20 -3.57 -12.95
N ASN A 325 19.37 -4.45 -12.37
CA ASN A 325 18.59 -4.21 -11.15
C ASN A 325 17.70 -2.95 -11.21
N LYS A 326 17.24 -2.58 -12.41
CA LYS A 326 16.32 -1.46 -12.60
C LYS A 326 14.86 -1.90 -12.45
N GLN A 327 14.01 -0.99 -11.97
CA GLN A 327 12.56 -1.15 -11.97
C GLN A 327 11.99 -0.77 -13.34
N VAL A 328 10.94 -1.46 -13.73
CA VAL A 328 10.25 -1.25 -15.02
C VAL A 328 8.79 -0.92 -14.77
N LEU A 329 8.30 0.13 -15.40
CA LEU A 329 6.88 0.47 -15.46
C LEU A 329 6.34 0.15 -16.85
N TYR A 330 5.37 -0.77 -16.91
CA TYR A 330 4.66 -1.11 -18.15
C TYR A 330 3.24 -0.59 -18.08
N LEU A 331 2.97 0.50 -18.77
CA LEU A 331 1.66 1.14 -18.87
C LEU A 331 0.83 0.51 -19.95
N LEU A 332 -0.42 0.19 -19.63
CA LEU A 332 -1.45 -0.32 -20.52
C LEU A 332 -2.74 0.48 -20.36
N PRO A 333 -3.52 0.67 -21.42
CA PRO A 333 -4.91 1.11 -21.29
C PRO A 333 -5.68 0.19 -20.34
N GLU A 334 -6.61 0.72 -19.56
CA GLU A 334 -7.38 -0.11 -18.60
C GLU A 334 -8.10 -1.28 -19.27
N ILE A 335 -8.57 -1.09 -20.51
CA ILE A 335 -9.24 -2.12 -21.31
C ILE A 335 -8.28 -3.20 -21.83
N SER A 336 -7.01 -2.85 -22.02
CA SER A 336 -5.96 -3.75 -22.53
C SER A 336 -5.23 -4.51 -21.42
N LEU A 337 -5.53 -4.19 -20.17
CA LEU A 337 -4.96 -4.85 -18.98
C LEU A 337 -5.61 -6.22 -18.75
N THR A 338 -5.44 -7.09 -19.76
CA THR A 338 -6.06 -8.41 -19.85
C THR A 338 -5.26 -9.46 -19.08
N THR A 339 -5.93 -10.54 -18.70
CA THR A 339 -5.28 -11.70 -18.06
C THR A 339 -4.16 -12.27 -18.92
N GLN A 340 -4.27 -12.19 -20.27
CA GLN A 340 -3.27 -12.72 -21.20
C GLN A 340 -1.92 -12.00 -21.09
N ILE A 341 -1.88 -10.67 -21.11
CA ILE A 341 -0.63 -9.93 -21.02
C ILE A 341 0.03 -10.07 -19.65
N ILE A 342 -0.79 -10.05 -18.58
CA ILE A 342 -0.32 -10.29 -17.21
C ILE A 342 0.30 -11.69 -17.12
N GLN A 343 -0.38 -12.72 -17.64
CA GLN A 343 0.10 -14.09 -17.60
C GLN A 343 1.38 -14.27 -18.44
N LYS A 344 1.48 -13.61 -19.59
CA LYS A 344 2.66 -13.64 -20.44
C LYS A 344 3.88 -13.08 -19.71
N LEU A 345 3.74 -11.94 -19.04
CA LEU A 345 4.81 -11.34 -18.23
C LEU A 345 5.15 -12.19 -16.99
N LYS A 346 4.15 -12.71 -16.28
CA LYS A 346 4.37 -13.63 -15.14
C LYS A 346 5.09 -14.91 -15.57
N ASN A 347 4.75 -15.48 -16.73
CA ASN A 347 5.43 -16.68 -17.25
C ASN A 347 6.91 -16.41 -17.61
N SER A 348 7.24 -15.18 -18.03
CA SER A 348 8.62 -14.80 -18.38
C SER A 348 9.45 -14.39 -17.17
N PHE A 349 8.86 -13.67 -16.21
CA PHE A 349 9.59 -13.02 -15.13
C PHE A 349 9.19 -13.51 -13.73
N GLY A 350 8.21 -14.40 -13.62
CA GLY A 350 7.77 -15.00 -12.35
C GLY A 350 7.28 -13.97 -11.35
N ASN A 351 7.75 -14.09 -10.13
CA ASN A 351 7.36 -13.25 -8.98
C ASN A 351 7.87 -11.80 -9.03
N LYS A 352 8.64 -11.42 -10.05
CA LYS A 352 9.11 -10.03 -10.22
C LYS A 352 8.00 -9.08 -10.68
N VAL A 353 6.85 -9.60 -11.09
CA VAL A 353 5.74 -8.86 -11.70
C VAL A 353 4.65 -8.57 -10.68
N SER A 354 4.31 -7.31 -10.50
CA SER A 354 3.13 -6.86 -9.77
C SER A 354 2.18 -6.09 -10.67
N VAL A 355 0.87 -6.18 -10.36
CA VAL A 355 -0.18 -5.50 -11.11
C VAL A 355 -0.79 -4.39 -10.28
N PHE A 356 -0.94 -3.19 -10.87
CA PHE A 356 -1.52 -2.02 -10.21
C PHE A 356 -2.61 -1.40 -11.05
N HIS A 357 -3.86 -1.53 -10.64
CA HIS A 357 -5.01 -0.98 -11.35
C HIS A 357 -6.17 -0.61 -10.40
N SER A 358 -7.20 0.06 -10.94
CA SER A 358 -8.36 0.54 -10.18
C SER A 358 -9.18 -0.58 -9.51
N ARG A 359 -9.17 -1.81 -10.05
CA ARG A 359 -9.88 -2.98 -9.49
C ARG A 359 -9.21 -3.57 -8.26
N ASN A 360 -7.93 -3.28 -8.02
CA ASN A 360 -7.27 -3.68 -6.78
C ASN A 360 -7.95 -2.99 -5.59
N SER A 361 -8.12 -3.72 -4.49
CA SER A 361 -8.57 -3.13 -3.24
C SER A 361 -7.58 -2.06 -2.76
N ILE A 362 -8.04 -1.16 -1.90
CA ILE A 362 -7.18 -0.10 -1.36
C ILE A 362 -5.96 -0.65 -0.62
N HIS A 363 -6.13 -1.79 0.07
CA HIS A 363 -5.03 -2.46 0.78
C HIS A 363 -4.02 -3.10 -0.18
N GLU A 364 -4.47 -3.72 -1.27
CA GLU A 364 -3.59 -4.26 -2.32
C GLU A 364 -2.80 -3.15 -3.00
N ARG A 365 -3.45 -2.03 -3.32
CA ARG A 365 -2.75 -0.86 -3.89
C ARG A 365 -1.71 -0.31 -2.93
N THR A 366 -2.01 -0.23 -1.65
CA THR A 366 -1.05 0.21 -0.62
C THR A 366 0.12 -0.75 -0.52
N GLU A 367 -0.12 -2.04 -0.63
CA GLU A 367 0.93 -3.06 -0.57
C GLU A 367 1.86 -2.99 -1.80
N VAL A 368 1.31 -2.87 -3.01
CA VAL A 368 2.12 -2.65 -4.22
C VAL A 368 2.91 -1.34 -4.10
N TRP A 369 2.28 -0.27 -3.62
CA TRP A 369 2.94 1.02 -3.41
C TRP A 369 4.15 0.89 -2.47
N ARG A 370 4.01 0.20 -1.32
CA ARG A 370 5.11 -0.07 -0.38
C ARG A 370 6.18 -0.99 -0.98
N ASN A 371 5.78 -2.02 -1.72
CA ASN A 371 6.73 -2.93 -2.37
C ASN A 371 7.60 -2.19 -3.40
N VAL A 372 7.02 -1.23 -4.14
CA VAL A 372 7.77 -0.36 -5.07
C VAL A 372 8.68 0.59 -4.31
N GLU A 373 8.20 1.24 -3.24
CA GLU A 373 8.98 2.13 -2.38
C GLU A 373 10.19 1.41 -1.77
N GLU A 374 10.00 0.19 -1.32
CA GLU A 374 11.07 -0.63 -0.72
C GLU A 374 11.95 -1.36 -1.77
N ASN A 375 11.67 -1.18 -3.05
CA ASN A 375 12.34 -1.86 -4.17
C ASN A 375 12.40 -3.38 -3.98
N ARG A 376 11.28 -3.99 -3.57
CA ARG A 376 11.20 -5.42 -3.32
C ARG A 376 11.28 -6.21 -4.63
N LYS A 377 11.74 -7.47 -4.54
CA LYS A 377 11.87 -8.38 -5.70
C LYS A 377 10.56 -8.58 -6.47
N ASN A 378 9.42 -8.55 -5.80
CA ASN A 378 8.09 -8.68 -6.41
C ASN A 378 7.54 -7.37 -7.00
N ALA A 379 8.30 -6.29 -6.96
CA ALA A 379 7.94 -4.98 -7.49
C ALA A 379 9.01 -4.44 -8.46
N GLN A 380 9.70 -5.34 -9.17
CA GLN A 380 10.67 -4.94 -10.20
C GLN A 380 9.99 -4.61 -11.52
N ILE A 381 8.87 -5.26 -11.85
CA ILE A 381 8.04 -4.94 -13.01
C ILE A 381 6.65 -4.59 -12.49
N ILE A 382 6.21 -3.38 -12.76
CA ILE A 382 4.84 -2.96 -12.48
C ILE A 382 4.07 -2.84 -13.78
N ILE A 383 3.02 -3.64 -13.90
CA ILE A 383 2.04 -3.51 -14.97
C ILE A 383 0.86 -2.72 -14.42
N GLY A 384 0.47 -1.68 -15.12
CA GLY A 384 -0.68 -0.93 -14.65
C GLY A 384 -1.24 0.10 -15.61
N ALA A 385 -2.35 0.70 -15.20
CA ALA A 385 -2.98 1.80 -15.89
C ALA A 385 -2.25 3.13 -15.55
N ARG A 386 -2.76 4.23 -16.10
CA ARG A 386 -2.22 5.59 -15.92
C ARG A 386 -1.83 5.97 -14.49
N SER A 387 -2.59 5.50 -13.47
CA SER A 387 -2.32 5.81 -12.07
C SER A 387 -1.01 5.21 -11.54
N SER A 388 -0.45 4.21 -12.22
CA SER A 388 0.83 3.59 -11.84
C SER A 388 2.02 4.53 -11.96
N LEU A 389 1.90 5.65 -12.67
CA LEU A 389 2.91 6.72 -12.73
C LEU A 389 3.24 7.35 -11.37
N PHE A 390 2.29 7.30 -10.45
CA PHE A 390 2.45 7.89 -9.12
C PHE A 390 3.19 6.98 -8.13
N LEU A 391 3.49 5.73 -8.51
CA LEU A 391 4.21 4.81 -7.64
C LEU A 391 5.63 5.31 -7.34
N PRO A 392 6.12 5.12 -6.10
CA PRO A 392 7.39 5.67 -5.64
C PRO A 392 8.60 4.82 -6.06
N PHE A 393 8.84 4.70 -7.36
CA PHE A 393 10.00 3.98 -7.88
C PHE A 393 11.29 4.62 -7.40
N LYS A 394 12.21 3.83 -6.90
CA LYS A 394 13.56 4.29 -6.47
C LYS A 394 14.59 4.16 -7.56
N ASN A 395 14.47 3.12 -8.38
CA ASN A 395 15.45 2.79 -9.41
C ASN A 395 14.76 2.50 -10.75
N LEU A 396 13.85 3.39 -11.16
CA LEU A 396 13.13 3.27 -12.44
C LEU A 396 14.12 3.41 -13.58
N GLY A 397 14.21 2.41 -14.46
CA GLY A 397 15.09 2.42 -15.62
C GLY A 397 14.36 2.42 -16.94
N LEU A 398 13.12 1.93 -16.97
CA LEU A 398 12.35 1.81 -18.20
C LEU A 398 10.88 2.10 -17.95
N ILE A 399 10.26 2.87 -18.85
CA ILE A 399 8.82 3.03 -18.96
C ILE A 399 8.39 2.57 -20.34
N ILE A 400 7.49 1.60 -20.41
CA ILE A 400 6.85 1.16 -21.64
C ILE A 400 5.42 1.68 -21.62
N ILE A 401 4.99 2.29 -22.72
CA ILE A 401 3.62 2.77 -22.91
C ILE A 401 3.08 2.05 -24.16
N ASP A 402 2.29 1.02 -23.93
CA ASP A 402 1.68 0.25 -25.03
C ASP A 402 0.38 0.93 -25.46
N GLU A 403 0.08 0.89 -26.78
CA GLU A 403 -1.07 1.57 -27.38
C GLU A 403 -1.15 3.06 -26.93
N GLU A 404 -0.04 3.79 -27.10
CA GLU A 404 0.17 5.16 -26.57
C GLU A 404 -0.89 6.19 -27.02
N HIS A 405 -1.55 5.91 -28.13
CA HIS A 405 -2.60 6.74 -28.75
C HIS A 405 -3.96 6.65 -28.02
N GLU A 406 -4.13 5.68 -27.13
CA GLU A 406 -5.40 5.43 -26.45
C GLU A 406 -5.83 6.59 -25.54
N ASN A 407 -7.08 7.02 -25.71
CA ASN A 407 -7.66 8.13 -24.96
C ASN A 407 -7.71 7.89 -23.44
N SER A 408 -7.70 6.62 -23.01
CA SER A 408 -7.74 6.25 -21.60
C SER A 408 -6.51 6.69 -20.80
N TYR A 409 -5.42 7.08 -21.47
CA TYR A 409 -4.26 7.68 -20.82
C TYR A 409 -4.49 9.11 -20.35
N LYS A 410 -5.54 9.79 -20.85
CA LYS A 410 -5.98 11.08 -20.34
C LYS A 410 -6.97 10.88 -19.20
N GLN A 411 -6.64 11.40 -18.00
CA GLN A 411 -7.59 11.48 -16.89
C GLN A 411 -8.53 12.66 -17.08
N GLN A 412 -9.83 12.39 -17.16
CA GLN A 412 -10.86 13.43 -17.25
C GLN A 412 -11.27 13.91 -15.87
N GLU A 413 -11.59 13.00 -14.99
CA GLU A 413 -11.99 13.21 -13.59
C GLU A 413 -11.38 12.13 -12.69
N PRO A 414 -11.09 12.43 -11.42
CA PRO A 414 -10.99 13.78 -10.81
C PRO A 414 -9.69 14.51 -11.16
N SER A 415 -9.50 15.72 -10.61
CA SER A 415 -8.17 16.38 -10.59
C SER A 415 -7.11 15.47 -9.90
N PRO A 416 -5.86 15.46 -10.42
CA PRO A 416 -5.30 16.16 -11.59
C PRO A 416 -5.75 15.53 -12.92
N ARG A 417 -6.08 16.39 -13.91
CA ARG A 417 -6.47 15.96 -15.26
C ARG A 417 -5.25 15.78 -16.16
N TYR A 418 -4.37 14.88 -15.79
CA TYR A 418 -3.09 14.63 -16.47
C TYR A 418 -3.23 13.67 -17.66
N HIS A 419 -2.24 13.70 -18.56
CA HIS A 419 -2.03 12.70 -19.60
C HIS A 419 -0.84 11.82 -19.22
N ALA A 420 -1.07 10.50 -19.11
CA ALA A 420 -0.07 9.58 -18.59
C ALA A 420 1.17 9.48 -19.50
N ARG A 421 1.00 9.45 -20.83
CA ARG A 421 2.10 9.43 -21.78
C ARG A 421 3.03 10.65 -21.59
N ASP A 422 2.47 11.85 -21.59
CA ASP A 422 3.24 13.08 -21.50
C ASP A 422 3.93 13.20 -20.12
N SER A 423 3.22 12.77 -19.07
CA SER A 423 3.78 12.72 -17.72
C SER A 423 4.89 11.67 -17.56
N ALA A 424 4.80 10.54 -18.28
CA ALA A 424 5.82 9.50 -18.27
C ALA A 424 7.15 9.99 -18.89
N ILE A 425 7.08 10.80 -19.95
CA ILE A 425 8.26 11.41 -20.57
C ILE A 425 9.01 12.32 -19.56
N ILE A 426 8.27 13.08 -18.78
CA ILE A 426 8.91 13.91 -17.74
C ILE A 426 9.44 13.05 -16.59
N LEU A 427 8.70 12.01 -16.21
CA LEU A 427 9.13 11.09 -15.17
C LEU A 427 10.45 10.38 -15.55
N SER A 428 10.60 9.95 -16.83
CA SER A 428 11.82 9.31 -17.29
C SER A 428 13.05 10.21 -17.19
N ARG A 429 12.89 11.52 -17.43
CA ARG A 429 13.97 12.51 -17.31
C ARG A 429 14.40 12.80 -15.87
N LEU A 430 13.57 12.45 -14.89
CA LEU A 430 13.90 12.63 -13.48
C LEU A 430 14.64 11.42 -12.89
N HIS A 431 14.63 10.27 -13.57
CA HIS A 431 15.25 9.02 -13.15
C HIS A 431 16.51 8.69 -13.90
#